data_e2ee5826a9736bd0c989cd782caa7cb3
#
_entry.id   e2ee5826a9736bd0c989cd782caa7cb3
#
_cell.length_a   1.000
_cell.length_b   1.000
_cell.length_c   1.000
_cell.angle_alpha   90.00
_cell.angle_beta   90.00
_cell.angle_gamma   90.00
#
_symmetry.space_group_name_H-M   'P 1'
#
loop_
_entity.id
_entity.type
_entity.pdbx_description
1 polymer ?
#
loop_
_entity_poly.entity_id
_entity_poly.type
_entity_poly.pdbx_seq_one_letter_code
_entity_poly.pdbx_strand_id
1 'polypeptide(L)'
;MTDVSTRPAASGTDASSTDASATDAPTVDLDEVRRVLEHYQQKEWTDGLPVMPVTESYLAEFLARTSKDPDEVLFAVPHLNRELTVRLAAINAGLAGCLPEYFPVVVAAWEAIAQEPHPRRGIWQSTTGTAPMTVVNGPVRERLGINSRGNIFGSGFRANATIGRAIRLALLNVFGLRPHQLDQATQGTPGKYTLCIGENEEQSPWAPLHTEYGLAAEESVVTAFVIRSVMHIEARHTQVPEQLALDLADSIRRTGSLIHEYTNALLVLTPEHARVFADAGWSKDDVRRHVYEQVLRPRADLAAAGKDALSHHSRWRLPADHPDAEPDTASQGEDPDTVRLMTGPGSVQVMVAGADNAGVSAVVEIFGLAPRDRPSSFSTVQER
;
A
#
# COMPACT_ATOMS: atom_id res chain seq x y z
N MET A 1 -54.58 18.04 -6.26
CA MET A 1 -54.21 19.44 -6.45
C MET A 1 -53.52 19.91 -5.21
N THR A 2 -52.23 19.81 -5.14
CA THR A 2 -51.37 20.37 -4.11
C THR A 2 -50.10 20.88 -4.80
N ASP A 3 -49.90 22.12 -4.52
CA ASP A 3 -48.98 23.08 -5.10
C ASP A 3 -47.51 22.66 -4.87
N VAL A 4 -46.69 22.58 -5.91
CA VAL A 4 -45.27 22.34 -5.84
C VAL A 4 -44.56 23.69 -5.91
N SER A 5 -44.24 24.21 -4.74
CA SER A 5 -43.43 25.43 -4.58
C SER A 5 -42.03 25.21 -5.16
N THR A 6 -41.75 25.97 -6.22
CA THR A 6 -40.43 26.08 -6.87
C THR A 6 -39.44 26.79 -5.92
N ARG A 7 -38.40 26.11 -5.53
CA ARG A 7 -37.18 26.72 -4.94
C ARG A 7 -36.37 27.42 -6.08
N PRO A 8 -35.81 28.59 -5.83
CA PRO A 8 -34.96 29.25 -6.82
C PRO A 8 -33.63 28.51 -6.92
N ALA A 9 -33.15 28.35 -8.16
CA ALA A 9 -31.84 27.83 -8.49
C ALA A 9 -30.74 28.70 -7.85
N ALA A 10 -29.84 28.08 -7.13
CA ALA A 10 -28.60 28.72 -6.68
C ALA A 10 -27.79 29.16 -7.91
N SER A 11 -27.42 30.42 -7.94
CA SER A 11 -26.57 31.04 -8.94
C SER A 11 -25.24 30.26 -9.07
N GLY A 12 -24.93 29.84 -10.29
CA GLY A 12 -23.68 29.19 -10.62
C GLY A 12 -22.48 30.02 -10.20
N THR A 13 -21.61 29.45 -9.41
CA THR A 13 -20.23 29.88 -9.31
C THR A 13 -19.55 29.49 -10.64
N ASP A 14 -19.11 30.49 -11.38
CA ASP A 14 -18.25 30.35 -12.53
C ASP A 14 -17.07 29.42 -12.18
N ALA A 15 -17.16 28.19 -12.68
CA ALA A 15 -15.97 27.39 -12.85
C ALA A 15 -15.14 28.09 -13.94
N SER A 16 -14.21 28.95 -13.54
CA SER A 16 -13.19 29.43 -14.43
C SER A 16 -12.43 28.20 -14.92
N SER A 17 -12.77 27.73 -16.12
CA SER A 17 -11.88 26.91 -16.91
C SER A 17 -10.56 27.67 -16.96
N THR A 18 -9.54 27.19 -16.26
CA THR A 18 -8.17 27.61 -16.53
C THR A 18 -7.86 27.11 -17.94
N ASP A 19 -8.23 27.90 -18.91
CA ASP A 19 -7.71 27.86 -20.25
C ASP A 19 -6.22 28.21 -20.12
N ALA A 20 -5.38 27.18 -19.91
CA ALA A 20 -3.94 27.30 -20.01
C ALA A 20 -3.68 27.69 -21.46
N SER A 21 -3.57 28.98 -21.69
CA SER A 21 -3.34 29.52 -23.03
C SER A 21 -2.06 28.85 -23.57
N ALA A 22 -2.09 28.41 -24.78
CA ALA A 22 -0.96 27.79 -25.50
C ALA A 22 0.31 28.69 -25.53
N THR A 23 0.20 29.90 -25.00
CA THR A 23 1.27 30.90 -24.94
C THR A 23 2.19 30.74 -23.72
N ASP A 24 1.82 29.91 -22.72
CA ASP A 24 2.59 29.73 -21.50
C ASP A 24 3.40 28.41 -21.49
N ALA A 25 3.30 27.61 -22.56
CA ALA A 25 4.08 26.39 -22.69
C ALA A 25 5.57 26.75 -22.97
N PRO A 26 6.52 26.14 -22.25
CA PRO A 26 7.94 26.33 -22.53
C PRO A 26 8.25 25.95 -23.98
N THR A 27 9.09 26.74 -24.65
CA THR A 27 9.57 26.42 -25.99
C THR A 27 10.46 25.18 -25.92
N VAL A 28 9.95 24.04 -26.35
CA VAL A 28 10.63 22.74 -26.32
C VAL A 28 10.66 22.17 -27.73
N ASP A 29 11.79 21.60 -28.14
CA ASP A 29 11.88 20.79 -29.36
C ASP A 29 11.14 19.48 -29.13
N LEU A 30 9.91 19.38 -29.64
CA LEU A 30 9.06 18.20 -29.48
C LEU A 30 9.65 16.94 -30.13
N ASP A 31 10.42 17.09 -31.20
CA ASP A 31 11.04 15.93 -31.87
C ASP A 31 12.23 15.40 -31.03
N GLU A 32 12.93 16.27 -30.33
CA GLU A 32 13.96 15.85 -29.38
C GLU A 32 13.32 15.12 -28.18
N VAL A 33 12.27 15.66 -27.59
CA VAL A 33 11.53 15.03 -26.47
C VAL A 33 11.03 13.65 -26.90
N ARG A 34 10.40 13.53 -28.05
CA ARG A 34 9.93 12.23 -28.58
C ARG A 34 11.08 11.25 -28.74
N ARG A 35 12.18 11.66 -29.35
CA ARG A 35 13.37 10.77 -29.52
C ARG A 35 13.90 10.26 -28.20
N VAL A 36 13.94 11.11 -27.18
CA VAL A 36 14.39 10.73 -25.83
C VAL A 36 13.41 9.72 -25.21
N LEU A 37 12.10 10.00 -25.23
CA LEU A 37 11.11 9.10 -24.67
C LEU A 37 11.12 7.73 -25.38
N GLU A 38 11.17 7.71 -26.72
CA GLU A 38 11.26 6.47 -27.49
C GLU A 38 12.55 5.71 -27.19
N HIS A 39 13.66 6.40 -26.96
CA HIS A 39 14.90 5.75 -26.55
C HIS A 39 14.73 4.98 -25.23
N TYR A 40 14.10 5.59 -24.23
CA TYR A 40 13.83 4.93 -22.94
C TYR A 40 12.88 3.74 -23.09
N GLN A 41 11.87 3.85 -23.96
CA GLN A 41 10.98 2.73 -24.31
C GLN A 41 11.75 1.58 -24.95
N GLN A 42 12.57 1.86 -25.96
CA GLN A 42 13.39 0.84 -26.65
C GLN A 42 14.40 0.15 -25.73
N LYS A 43 14.89 0.88 -24.71
CA LYS A 43 15.78 0.33 -23.68
C LYS A 43 15.02 -0.42 -22.59
N GLU A 44 13.69 -0.38 -22.63
CA GLU A 44 12.85 -0.95 -21.58
C GLU A 44 13.13 -0.38 -20.18
N TRP A 45 13.53 0.90 -20.07
CA TRP A 45 13.79 1.59 -18.79
C TRP A 45 12.57 2.33 -18.24
N THR A 46 11.39 1.93 -18.66
CA THR A 46 10.10 2.55 -18.32
C THR A 46 9.08 1.48 -17.97
N ASP A 47 8.05 1.89 -17.27
CA ASP A 47 6.84 1.12 -16.93
C ASP A 47 5.72 1.26 -17.98
N GLY A 48 6.03 1.79 -19.16
CA GLY A 48 5.08 2.12 -20.23
C GLY A 48 4.62 3.59 -20.21
N LEU A 49 4.89 4.32 -19.14
CA LEU A 49 4.64 5.76 -19.04
C LEU A 49 5.91 6.56 -19.37
N PRO A 50 5.79 7.82 -19.81
CA PRO A 50 6.91 8.71 -19.98
C PRO A 50 7.79 8.78 -18.73
N VAL A 51 9.09 8.84 -18.90
CA VAL A 51 10.07 9.01 -17.81
C VAL A 51 10.86 10.31 -18.00
N MET A 52 11.35 10.85 -16.90
CA MET A 52 12.24 12.02 -16.94
C MET A 52 13.66 11.58 -17.25
N PRO A 53 14.34 12.21 -18.22
CA PRO A 53 15.76 11.97 -18.44
C PRO A 53 16.59 12.34 -17.20
N VAL A 54 17.51 11.46 -16.83
CA VAL A 54 18.42 11.68 -15.69
C VAL A 54 19.82 11.95 -16.21
N THR A 55 20.28 13.18 -16.06
CA THR A 55 21.65 13.59 -16.33
C THR A 55 22.52 13.42 -15.10
N GLU A 56 23.85 13.42 -15.27
CA GLU A 56 24.77 13.36 -14.11
C GLU A 56 24.57 14.52 -13.12
N SER A 57 24.27 15.73 -13.62
CA SER A 57 24.00 16.89 -12.76
C SER A 57 22.70 16.68 -11.97
N TYR A 58 21.64 16.17 -12.60
CA TYR A 58 20.40 15.91 -11.92
C TYR A 58 20.53 14.75 -10.92
N LEU A 59 21.26 13.69 -11.27
CA LEU A 59 21.58 12.62 -10.32
C LEU A 59 22.31 13.14 -9.08
N ALA A 60 23.27 14.06 -9.27
CA ALA A 60 24.01 14.64 -8.15
C ALA A 60 23.09 15.39 -7.16
N GLU A 61 22.00 15.99 -7.63
CA GLU A 61 21.02 16.66 -6.76
C GLU A 61 20.31 15.67 -5.80
N PHE A 62 19.97 14.48 -6.29
CA PHE A 62 19.41 13.41 -5.45
C PHE A 62 20.43 12.91 -4.43
N LEU A 63 21.65 12.59 -4.90
CA LEU A 63 22.72 12.08 -4.04
C LEU A 63 23.12 13.09 -2.94
N ALA A 64 22.96 14.38 -3.20
CA ALA A 64 23.20 15.41 -2.20
C ALA A 64 22.17 15.42 -1.05
N ARG A 65 21.03 14.72 -1.18
CA ARG A 65 19.96 14.65 -0.16
C ARG A 65 20.12 13.50 0.84
N THR A 66 21.14 12.70 0.71
CA THR A 66 21.42 11.60 1.64
C THR A 66 22.89 11.63 2.08
N SER A 67 23.18 11.12 3.26
CA SER A 67 24.54 10.92 3.75
C SER A 67 25.15 9.59 3.33
N LYS A 68 24.35 8.71 2.71
CA LYS A 68 24.78 7.39 2.30
C LYS A 68 25.73 7.43 1.11
N ASP A 69 26.65 6.48 1.07
CA ASP A 69 27.53 6.31 -0.07
C ASP A 69 26.71 5.91 -1.31
N PRO A 70 26.96 6.50 -2.49
CA PRO A 70 26.25 6.13 -3.71
C PRO A 70 26.30 4.65 -4.07
N ASP A 71 27.33 3.95 -3.68
CA ASP A 71 27.53 2.52 -3.95
C ASP A 71 27.05 1.63 -2.78
N GLU A 72 26.54 2.21 -1.67
CA GLU A 72 25.93 1.46 -0.59
C GLU A 72 24.70 0.71 -1.08
N VAL A 73 24.59 -0.59 -0.72
CA VAL A 73 23.49 -1.46 -1.13
C VAL A 73 22.31 -1.27 -0.18
N LEU A 74 21.19 -0.79 -0.71
CA LEU A 74 19.92 -0.65 0.01
C LEU A 74 19.11 -1.94 0.06
N PHE A 75 19.11 -2.70 -1.05
CA PHE A 75 18.32 -3.91 -1.15
C PHE A 75 18.95 -4.90 -2.11
N ALA A 76 18.91 -6.19 -1.76
CA ALA A 76 19.44 -7.26 -2.58
C ALA A 76 18.44 -8.41 -2.72
N VAL A 77 18.42 -9.01 -3.92
CA VAL A 77 17.68 -10.24 -4.22
C VAL A 77 18.71 -11.34 -4.59
N PRO A 78 19.14 -12.14 -3.62
CA PRO A 78 20.29 -13.04 -3.79
C PRO A 78 20.13 -14.06 -4.92
N HIS A 79 18.93 -14.65 -5.09
CA HIS A 79 18.70 -15.66 -6.13
C HIS A 79 18.71 -15.07 -7.55
N LEU A 80 18.59 -13.75 -7.70
CA LEU A 80 18.74 -13.05 -8.97
C LEU A 80 20.18 -12.51 -9.16
N ASN A 81 21.00 -12.56 -8.12
CA ASN A 81 22.31 -11.91 -8.05
C ASN A 81 22.24 -10.43 -8.47
N ARG A 82 21.27 -9.71 -7.90
CA ARG A 82 21.02 -8.30 -8.20
C ARG A 82 20.87 -7.47 -6.93
N GLU A 83 21.43 -6.29 -6.99
CA GLU A 83 21.48 -5.35 -5.89
C GLU A 83 21.04 -3.97 -6.32
N LEU A 84 20.32 -3.27 -5.44
CA LEU A 84 19.94 -1.88 -5.58
C LEU A 84 20.88 -1.03 -4.71
N THR A 85 21.71 -0.22 -5.35
CA THR A 85 22.53 0.77 -4.65
C THR A 85 21.77 2.09 -4.49
N VAL A 86 22.27 2.98 -3.64
CA VAL A 86 21.76 4.35 -3.48
C VAL A 86 21.74 5.09 -4.81
N ARG A 87 22.79 4.96 -5.61
CA ARG A 87 22.89 5.53 -6.97
C ARG A 87 21.77 5.01 -7.88
N LEU A 88 21.53 3.71 -7.90
CA LEU A 88 20.48 3.11 -8.73
C LEU A 88 19.09 3.52 -8.27
N ALA A 89 18.87 3.67 -6.95
CA ALA A 89 17.64 4.19 -6.39
C ALA A 89 17.41 5.64 -6.82
N ALA A 90 18.46 6.49 -6.80
CA ALA A 90 18.41 7.89 -7.22
C ALA A 90 18.08 8.01 -8.72
N ILE A 91 18.69 7.19 -9.58
CA ILE A 91 18.38 7.15 -11.01
C ILE A 91 16.88 6.84 -11.22
N ASN A 92 16.35 5.81 -10.55
CA ASN A 92 14.95 5.44 -10.70
C ASN A 92 13.99 6.46 -10.07
N ALA A 93 14.41 7.18 -9.04
CA ALA A 93 13.65 8.31 -8.49
C ALA A 93 13.57 9.47 -9.51
N GLY A 94 14.68 9.79 -10.16
CA GLY A 94 14.72 10.78 -11.24
C GLY A 94 13.84 10.36 -12.41
N LEU A 95 13.97 9.12 -12.91
CA LEU A 95 13.16 8.57 -13.99
C LEU A 95 11.65 8.63 -13.66
N ALA A 96 11.29 8.38 -12.40
CA ALA A 96 9.91 8.45 -11.93
C ALA A 96 9.34 9.88 -11.94
N GLY A 97 10.19 10.91 -11.98
CA GLY A 97 9.82 12.32 -11.87
C GLY A 97 9.75 12.84 -10.43
N CYS A 98 10.42 12.17 -9.50
CA CYS A 98 10.62 12.70 -8.15
C CYS A 98 11.31 14.07 -8.19
N LEU A 99 11.04 14.88 -7.17
CA LEU A 99 11.94 15.96 -6.83
C LEU A 99 13.09 15.41 -5.98
N PRO A 100 14.30 16.01 -6.02
CA PRO A 100 15.41 15.56 -5.18
C PRO A 100 15.06 15.50 -3.69
N GLU A 101 14.20 16.41 -3.20
CA GLU A 101 13.72 16.45 -1.81
C GLU A 101 12.94 15.21 -1.37
N TYR A 102 12.41 14.41 -2.32
CA TYR A 102 11.69 13.19 -2.01
C TYR A 102 12.62 11.99 -1.81
N PHE A 103 13.90 12.14 -2.18
CA PHE A 103 14.83 11.01 -2.20
C PHE A 103 15.08 10.38 -0.83
N PRO A 104 15.18 11.12 0.29
CA PRO A 104 15.25 10.49 1.62
C PRO A 104 14.09 9.54 1.93
N VAL A 105 12.87 9.87 1.46
CA VAL A 105 11.70 9.00 1.61
C VAL A 105 11.82 7.74 0.73
N VAL A 106 12.38 7.86 -0.47
CA VAL A 106 12.65 6.70 -1.35
C VAL A 106 13.70 5.79 -0.72
N VAL A 107 14.75 6.34 -0.12
CA VAL A 107 15.77 5.57 0.60
C VAL A 107 15.13 4.81 1.77
N ALA A 108 14.40 5.51 2.64
CA ALA A 108 13.70 4.91 3.77
C ALA A 108 12.70 3.83 3.35
N ALA A 109 12.01 4.03 2.22
CA ALA A 109 11.11 3.01 1.65
C ALA A 109 11.85 1.72 1.28
N TRP A 110 13.05 1.82 0.69
CA TRP A 110 13.86 0.65 0.37
C TRP A 110 14.43 -0.03 1.62
N GLU A 111 14.84 0.74 2.61
CA GLU A 111 15.28 0.20 3.90
C GLU A 111 14.14 -0.53 4.63
N ALA A 112 12.92 0.02 4.58
CA ALA A 112 11.74 -0.66 5.10
C ALA A 112 11.45 -1.96 4.34
N ILE A 113 11.44 -1.94 3.01
CA ILE A 113 11.27 -3.13 2.17
C ILE A 113 12.35 -4.18 2.46
N ALA A 114 13.57 -3.75 2.75
CA ALA A 114 14.68 -4.66 3.05
C ALA A 114 14.51 -5.46 4.36
N GLN A 115 13.66 -5.00 5.26
CA GLN A 115 13.34 -5.71 6.49
C GLN A 115 12.34 -6.86 6.24
N GLU A 116 11.56 -6.79 5.16
CA GLU A 116 10.63 -7.85 4.79
C GLU A 116 11.36 -9.07 4.21
N PRO A 117 11.11 -10.27 4.73
CA PRO A 117 11.76 -11.47 4.23
C PRO A 117 11.26 -11.89 2.83
N HIS A 118 9.99 -11.62 2.51
CA HIS A 118 9.34 -12.09 1.29
C HIS A 118 9.85 -11.43 0.01
N PRO A 119 10.11 -10.10 -0.05
CA PRO A 119 10.73 -9.47 -1.20
C PRO A 119 12.04 -10.11 -1.64
N ARG A 120 12.87 -10.52 -0.68
CA ARG A 120 14.15 -11.19 -0.94
C ARG A 120 14.00 -12.63 -1.43
N ARG A 121 12.82 -13.24 -1.21
CA ARG A 121 12.50 -14.63 -1.57
C ARG A 121 11.66 -14.76 -2.85
N GLY A 122 11.50 -13.68 -3.61
CA GLY A 122 10.85 -13.73 -4.91
C GLY A 122 9.35 -13.46 -4.91
N ILE A 123 8.80 -12.79 -3.89
CA ILE A 123 7.38 -12.42 -3.85
C ILE A 123 6.92 -11.60 -5.07
N TRP A 124 7.82 -10.80 -5.62
CA TRP A 124 7.57 -9.99 -6.81
C TRP A 124 7.43 -10.79 -8.10
N GLN A 125 7.84 -12.08 -8.09
CA GLN A 125 7.76 -13.03 -9.19
C GLN A 125 6.50 -13.91 -9.10
N SER A 126 5.73 -13.75 -8.02
CA SER A 126 4.55 -14.57 -7.75
C SER A 126 3.43 -14.31 -8.75
N THR A 127 2.70 -15.38 -9.11
CA THR A 127 1.45 -15.31 -9.89
C THR A 127 0.36 -14.49 -9.19
N THR A 128 0.48 -14.26 -7.89
CA THR A 128 -0.42 -13.41 -7.09
C THR A 128 -0.46 -11.96 -7.56
N GLY A 129 0.65 -11.47 -8.11
CA GLY A 129 0.68 -10.13 -8.69
C GLY A 129 0.75 -9.00 -7.67
N THR A 130 1.52 -9.21 -6.60
CA THR A 130 1.69 -8.24 -5.52
C THR A 130 2.37 -6.94 -5.96
N ALA A 131 2.11 -5.87 -5.19
CA ALA A 131 2.75 -4.57 -5.35
C ALA A 131 3.33 -4.06 -4.02
N PRO A 132 4.41 -3.27 -4.04
CA PRO A 132 4.83 -2.52 -2.87
C PRO A 132 3.85 -1.39 -2.59
N MET A 133 3.54 -1.18 -1.32
CA MET A 133 2.83 -0.02 -0.80
C MET A 133 3.68 0.61 0.28
N THR A 134 3.77 1.93 0.29
CA THR A 134 4.44 2.68 1.35
C THR A 134 3.47 3.62 2.04
N VAL A 135 3.56 3.68 3.35
CA VAL A 135 2.85 4.63 4.21
C VAL A 135 3.87 5.56 4.83
N VAL A 136 3.66 6.86 4.69
CA VAL A 136 4.55 7.88 5.23
C VAL A 136 3.91 8.54 6.44
N ASN A 137 4.64 8.60 7.52
CA ASN A 137 4.27 9.21 8.79
C ASN A 137 5.19 10.36 9.17
N GLY A 138 4.73 11.19 10.10
CA GLY A 138 5.49 12.27 10.69
C GLY A 138 5.57 13.54 9.84
N PRO A 139 6.38 14.53 10.27
CA PRO A 139 6.40 15.87 9.68
C PRO A 139 6.83 15.93 8.21
N VAL A 140 7.56 14.93 7.71
CA VAL A 140 7.97 14.84 6.30
C VAL A 140 6.78 14.85 5.34
N ARG A 141 5.61 14.33 5.78
CA ARG A 141 4.39 14.30 4.96
C ARG A 141 3.97 15.71 4.54
N GLU A 142 3.80 16.60 5.51
CA GLU A 142 3.37 17.97 5.24
C GLU A 142 4.42 18.74 4.46
N ARG A 143 5.67 18.62 4.87
CA ARG A 143 6.78 19.36 4.22
C ARG A 143 6.95 19.00 2.75
N LEU A 144 6.76 17.75 2.38
CA LEU A 144 6.88 17.28 0.99
C LEU A 144 5.54 17.25 0.23
N GLY A 145 4.45 17.66 0.86
CA GLY A 145 3.11 17.64 0.26
C GLY A 145 2.62 16.22 -0.06
N ILE A 146 2.95 15.25 0.79
CA ILE A 146 2.47 13.88 0.68
C ILE A 146 1.01 13.84 1.14
N ASN A 147 0.11 13.51 0.23
CA ASN A 147 -1.31 13.44 0.53
C ASN A 147 -1.62 12.32 1.51
N SER A 148 -2.37 12.69 2.56
CA SER A 148 -2.94 11.79 3.58
C SER A 148 -4.47 11.87 3.64
N ARG A 149 -5.08 12.75 2.86
CA ARG A 149 -6.50 13.13 2.88
C ARG A 149 -7.24 12.59 1.66
N GLY A 150 -8.26 13.29 1.22
CA GLY A 150 -9.14 12.86 0.13
C GLY A 150 -8.39 12.35 -1.11
N ASN A 151 -8.97 11.38 -1.80
CA ASN A 151 -8.39 10.71 -2.96
C ASN A 151 -7.03 10.03 -2.67
N ILE A 152 -6.92 9.42 -1.49
CA ILE A 152 -5.67 8.89 -0.94
C ILE A 152 -5.00 7.84 -1.87
N PHE A 153 -5.77 7.03 -2.57
CA PHE A 153 -5.27 6.03 -3.51
C PHE A 153 -5.28 6.52 -4.97
N GLY A 154 -5.69 7.76 -5.19
CA GLY A 154 -5.83 8.33 -6.53
C GLY A 154 -4.67 9.24 -6.93
N SER A 155 -4.77 9.76 -8.15
CA SER A 155 -3.81 10.68 -8.73
C SER A 155 -4.02 12.12 -8.26
N GLY A 156 -3.03 13.01 -8.54
CA GLY A 156 -3.13 14.45 -8.30
C GLY A 156 -2.01 15.00 -7.40
N PHE A 157 -1.26 14.13 -6.73
CA PHE A 157 -0.20 14.52 -5.80
C PHE A 157 1.16 13.98 -6.28
N ARG A 158 2.06 14.90 -6.64
CA ARG A 158 3.36 14.54 -7.23
C ARG A 158 4.17 13.63 -6.32
N ALA A 159 4.27 13.95 -5.04
CA ALA A 159 5.06 13.16 -4.09
C ALA A 159 4.55 11.70 -4.02
N ASN A 160 3.23 11.51 -3.78
CA ASN A 160 2.63 10.17 -3.73
C ASN A 160 2.86 9.39 -5.04
N ALA A 161 2.60 10.05 -6.17
CA ALA A 161 2.71 9.40 -7.46
C ALA A 161 4.16 8.99 -7.78
N THR A 162 5.12 9.88 -7.57
CA THR A 162 6.49 9.65 -8.03
C THR A 162 7.32 8.82 -7.05
N ILE A 163 7.10 8.93 -5.73
CA ILE A 163 7.78 8.09 -4.73
C ILE A 163 7.41 6.61 -4.94
N GLY A 164 6.13 6.28 -5.00
CA GLY A 164 5.71 4.90 -5.24
C GLY A 164 6.20 4.38 -6.60
N ARG A 165 6.17 5.23 -7.64
CA ARG A 165 6.67 4.88 -8.97
C ARG A 165 8.18 4.64 -8.98
N ALA A 166 8.96 5.38 -8.19
CA ALA A 166 10.42 5.16 -8.08
C ALA A 166 10.74 3.75 -7.59
N ILE A 167 9.99 3.26 -6.60
CA ILE A 167 10.13 1.87 -6.13
C ILE A 167 9.82 0.88 -7.25
N ARG A 168 8.73 1.09 -7.98
CA ARG A 168 8.35 0.18 -9.08
C ARG A 168 9.33 0.20 -10.25
N LEU A 169 9.82 1.37 -10.65
CA LEU A 169 10.83 1.46 -11.71
C LEU A 169 12.14 0.76 -11.33
N ALA A 170 12.56 0.85 -10.07
CA ALA A 170 13.72 0.11 -9.62
C ALA A 170 13.50 -1.42 -9.65
N LEU A 171 12.30 -1.90 -9.30
CA LEU A 171 11.95 -3.32 -9.47
C LEU A 171 12.04 -3.76 -10.92
N LEU A 172 11.60 -2.94 -11.87
CA LEU A 172 11.71 -3.21 -13.30
C LEU A 172 13.16 -3.15 -13.80
N ASN A 173 13.85 -2.06 -13.51
CA ASN A 173 15.12 -1.71 -14.14
C ASN A 173 16.32 -2.43 -13.51
N VAL A 174 16.31 -2.55 -12.17
CA VAL A 174 17.43 -3.18 -11.43
C VAL A 174 17.21 -4.68 -11.29
N PHE A 175 16.00 -5.09 -10.88
CA PHE A 175 15.72 -6.52 -10.65
C PHE A 175 15.14 -7.23 -11.87
N GLY A 176 14.79 -6.51 -12.93
CA GLY A 176 14.27 -7.09 -14.17
C GLY A 176 12.90 -7.73 -14.01
N LEU A 177 12.10 -7.25 -13.07
CA LEU A 177 10.76 -7.77 -12.80
C LEU A 177 9.77 -7.28 -13.87
N ARG A 178 9.97 -7.73 -15.09
CA ARG A 178 9.17 -7.37 -16.25
C ARG A 178 8.03 -8.36 -16.44
N PRO A 179 6.85 -7.88 -16.86
CA PRO A 179 5.73 -8.75 -17.23
C PRO A 179 6.13 -9.79 -18.27
N HIS A 180 5.60 -11.00 -18.13
CA HIS A 180 5.88 -12.15 -18.99
C HIS A 180 7.32 -12.70 -18.94
N GLN A 181 8.16 -12.12 -18.10
CA GLN A 181 9.52 -12.59 -17.85
C GLN A 181 9.65 -13.06 -16.41
N LEU A 182 10.20 -12.23 -15.53
CA LEU A 182 10.28 -12.56 -14.10
C LEU A 182 9.00 -12.24 -13.34
N ASP A 183 8.22 -11.24 -13.74
CA ASP A 183 6.92 -10.94 -13.15
C ASP A 183 5.86 -11.87 -13.76
N GLN A 184 5.44 -12.87 -12.99
CA GLN A 184 4.48 -13.90 -13.38
C GLN A 184 3.05 -13.58 -12.95
N ALA A 185 2.76 -12.34 -12.58
CA ALA A 185 1.44 -11.93 -12.12
C ALA A 185 0.34 -12.32 -13.11
N THR A 186 -0.69 -13.03 -12.64
CA THR A 186 -1.83 -13.41 -13.47
C THR A 186 -2.68 -12.19 -13.82
N GLN A 187 -3.01 -11.37 -12.83
CA GLN A 187 -3.80 -10.14 -13.01
C GLN A 187 -2.97 -8.88 -12.68
N GLY A 188 -2.19 -8.92 -11.61
CA GLY A 188 -1.56 -7.73 -11.07
C GLY A 188 -2.54 -6.82 -10.32
N THR A 189 -2.07 -5.64 -9.96
CA THR A 189 -2.88 -4.60 -9.31
C THR A 189 -2.42 -3.22 -9.79
N PRO A 190 -3.30 -2.21 -9.85
CA PRO A 190 -2.90 -0.84 -10.19
C PRO A 190 -1.76 -0.27 -9.33
N GLY A 191 -1.60 -0.74 -8.08
CA GLY A 191 -0.46 -0.42 -7.23
C GLY A 191 0.91 -0.80 -7.81
N LYS A 192 0.95 -1.60 -8.89
CA LYS A 192 2.19 -1.86 -9.64
C LYS A 192 2.68 -0.65 -10.46
N TYR A 193 1.89 0.38 -10.65
CA TYR A 193 2.37 1.66 -11.19
C TYR A 193 2.95 2.51 -10.08
N THR A 194 2.19 2.72 -9.01
CA THR A 194 2.58 3.51 -7.84
C THR A 194 1.62 3.24 -6.69
N LEU A 195 2.14 3.21 -5.47
CA LEU A 195 1.30 3.22 -4.28
C LEU A 195 2.09 3.74 -3.07
N CYS A 196 1.95 5.04 -2.83
CA CYS A 196 2.52 5.73 -1.67
C CYS A 196 1.44 6.66 -1.11
N ILE A 197 1.17 6.55 0.19
CA ILE A 197 0.17 7.36 0.89
C ILE A 197 0.75 7.93 2.19
N GLY A 198 0.14 9.00 2.70
CA GLY A 198 0.37 9.48 4.06
C GLY A 198 -0.72 9.01 5.02
N GLU A 199 -0.43 8.90 6.31
CA GLU A 199 -1.45 8.77 7.36
C GLU A 199 -2.01 10.15 7.70
N ASN A 200 -3.33 10.27 7.88
CA ASN A 200 -3.99 11.50 8.30
C ASN A 200 -3.94 11.62 9.83
N GLU A 201 -2.76 11.96 10.34
CA GLU A 201 -2.46 12.01 11.77
C GLU A 201 -3.27 13.09 12.49
N GLU A 202 -3.55 14.21 11.79
CA GLU A 202 -4.24 15.37 12.32
C GLU A 202 -5.72 15.12 12.61
N GLN A 203 -6.34 14.18 11.89
CA GLN A 203 -7.75 13.81 12.07
C GLN A 203 -7.94 12.42 12.68
N SER A 204 -6.84 11.75 13.03
CA SER A 204 -6.87 10.47 13.73
C SER A 204 -7.21 10.69 15.20
N PRO A 205 -8.16 9.92 15.78
CA PRO A 205 -8.41 9.94 17.23
C PRO A 205 -7.34 9.17 18.01
N TRP A 206 -6.45 8.46 17.31
CA TRP A 206 -5.40 7.65 17.92
C TRP A 206 -4.00 8.14 17.52
N ALA A 207 -3.00 7.68 18.26
CA ALA A 207 -1.61 7.90 17.89
C ALA A 207 -1.28 7.32 16.50
N PRO A 208 -0.35 7.93 15.75
CA PRO A 208 0.04 7.48 14.42
C PRO A 208 0.58 6.04 14.40
N LEU A 209 0.49 5.38 13.24
CA LEU A 209 0.89 3.98 13.05
C LEU A 209 2.33 3.71 13.52
N HIS A 210 3.27 4.58 13.20
CA HIS A 210 4.69 4.37 13.52
C HIS A 210 4.99 4.40 15.02
N THR A 211 4.12 5.02 15.83
CA THR A 211 4.32 5.01 17.30
C THR A 211 4.15 3.62 17.90
N GLU A 212 3.41 2.74 17.23
CA GLU A 212 3.27 1.34 17.64
C GLU A 212 4.58 0.56 17.50
N TYR A 213 5.55 1.11 16.75
CA TYR A 213 6.89 0.56 16.58
C TYR A 213 7.88 1.05 17.64
N GLY A 214 7.40 1.84 18.61
CA GLY A 214 8.24 2.42 19.65
C GLY A 214 8.94 3.72 19.23
N LEU A 215 8.51 4.32 18.13
CA LEU A 215 9.04 5.57 17.62
C LEU A 215 8.24 6.76 18.17
N ALA A 216 8.87 7.93 18.27
CA ALA A 216 8.19 9.15 18.66
C ALA A 216 7.28 9.67 17.55
N ALA A 217 6.19 10.35 17.91
CA ALA A 217 5.23 10.88 16.93
C ALA A 217 5.85 11.92 15.98
N GLU A 218 6.91 12.58 16.42
CA GLU A 218 7.64 13.60 15.67
C GLU A 218 8.66 13.02 14.67
N GLU A 219 8.89 11.71 14.72
CA GLU A 219 9.80 11.06 13.78
C GLU A 219 9.12 10.88 12.42
N SER A 220 9.87 11.15 11.37
CA SER A 220 9.43 10.89 10.00
C SER A 220 9.77 9.46 9.63
N VAL A 221 8.77 8.66 9.25
CA VAL A 221 8.91 7.21 9.06
C VAL A 221 8.22 6.77 7.79
N VAL A 222 8.80 5.78 7.12
CA VAL A 222 8.17 5.04 6.03
C VAL A 222 7.92 3.61 6.50
N THR A 223 6.68 3.17 6.40
CA THR A 223 6.30 1.78 6.59
C THR A 223 6.03 1.14 5.23
N ALA A 224 6.56 -0.04 4.99
CA ALA A 224 6.40 -0.77 3.74
C ALA A 224 5.53 -2.01 3.90
N PHE A 225 4.66 -2.24 2.91
CA PHE A 225 3.80 -3.40 2.80
C PHE A 225 3.95 -4.05 1.43
N VAL A 226 3.75 -5.35 1.38
CA VAL A 226 3.51 -6.09 0.14
C VAL A 226 2.01 -6.34 0.04
N ILE A 227 1.35 -5.78 -0.95
CA ILE A 227 -0.11 -5.82 -1.04
C ILE A 227 -0.60 -6.57 -2.28
N ARG A 228 -1.83 -7.09 -2.21
CA ARG A 228 -2.54 -7.75 -3.32
C ARG A 228 -3.67 -6.91 -3.87
N SER A 229 -4.45 -6.30 -2.98
CA SER A 229 -5.64 -5.54 -3.37
C SER A 229 -5.92 -4.39 -2.39
N VAL A 230 -6.70 -3.44 -2.87
CA VAL A 230 -7.33 -2.39 -2.07
C VAL A 230 -8.83 -2.49 -2.34
N MET A 231 -9.63 -2.66 -1.31
CA MET A 231 -11.08 -2.78 -1.40
C MET A 231 -11.75 -1.69 -0.59
N HIS A 232 -12.60 -0.92 -1.22
CA HIS A 232 -13.36 0.13 -0.54
C HIS A 232 -14.56 -0.46 0.19
N ILE A 233 -14.79 0.04 1.40
CA ILE A 233 -15.92 -0.32 2.28
C ILE A 233 -16.77 0.93 2.44
N GLU A 234 -17.96 0.90 1.90
CA GLU A 234 -18.91 2.00 1.97
C GLU A 234 -19.92 1.74 3.09
N ALA A 235 -19.73 2.40 4.23
CA ALA A 235 -20.58 2.26 5.41
C ALA A 235 -21.02 3.63 5.95
N ARG A 236 -21.62 4.46 5.08
CA ARG A 236 -21.93 5.89 5.32
C ARG A 236 -22.88 6.14 6.50
N HIS A 237 -23.67 5.17 6.89
CA HIS A 237 -24.70 5.33 7.93
C HIS A 237 -24.45 4.44 9.15
N THR A 238 -23.35 3.69 9.15
CA THR A 238 -23.01 2.79 10.25
C THR A 238 -22.42 3.60 11.40
N GLN A 239 -23.14 3.62 12.54
CA GLN A 239 -22.72 4.33 13.75
C GLN A 239 -22.46 3.37 14.92
N VAL A 240 -22.60 2.08 14.70
CA VAL A 240 -22.37 1.03 15.70
C VAL A 240 -21.03 0.36 15.41
N PRO A 241 -20.06 0.44 16.35
CA PRO A 241 -18.70 -0.03 16.10
C PRO A 241 -18.64 -1.52 15.79
N GLU A 242 -19.47 -2.36 16.42
CA GLU A 242 -19.50 -3.81 16.14
C GLU A 242 -20.00 -4.10 14.71
N GLN A 243 -20.95 -3.32 14.21
CA GLN A 243 -21.46 -3.48 12.84
C GLN A 243 -20.39 -3.05 11.81
N LEU A 244 -19.69 -1.95 12.09
CA LEU A 244 -18.61 -1.49 11.24
C LEU A 244 -17.44 -2.49 11.24
N ALA A 245 -17.07 -3.02 12.39
CA ALA A 245 -16.04 -4.05 12.51
C ALA A 245 -16.42 -5.33 11.74
N LEU A 246 -17.71 -5.72 11.78
CA LEU A 246 -18.21 -6.86 11.03
C LEU A 246 -18.12 -6.64 9.51
N ASP A 247 -18.46 -5.46 9.01
CA ASP A 247 -18.40 -5.12 7.58
C ASP A 247 -16.94 -5.13 7.08
N LEU A 248 -16.01 -4.58 7.87
CA LEU A 248 -14.58 -4.67 7.60
C LEU A 248 -14.10 -6.12 7.56
N ALA A 249 -14.52 -6.94 8.54
CA ALA A 249 -14.18 -8.35 8.61
C ALA A 249 -14.74 -9.15 7.42
N ASP A 250 -15.96 -8.82 6.97
CA ASP A 250 -16.61 -9.48 5.81
C ASP A 250 -15.78 -9.27 4.54
N SER A 251 -15.23 -8.10 4.36
CA SER A 251 -14.35 -7.79 3.24
C SER A 251 -13.05 -8.61 3.27
N ILE A 252 -12.47 -8.81 4.44
CA ILE A 252 -11.29 -9.66 4.63
C ILE A 252 -11.65 -11.13 4.37
N ARG A 253 -12.78 -11.60 4.88
CA ARG A 253 -13.27 -12.97 4.63
C ARG A 253 -13.46 -13.27 3.15
N ARG A 254 -13.91 -12.27 2.37
CA ARG A 254 -14.12 -12.40 0.92
C ARG A 254 -12.82 -12.55 0.15
N THR A 255 -11.84 -11.75 0.46
CA THR A 255 -10.51 -11.82 -0.13
C THR A 255 -9.74 -13.05 0.35
N GLY A 256 -10.13 -13.57 1.51
CA GLY A 256 -9.50 -14.64 2.26
C GLY A 256 -8.80 -15.67 1.39
N SER A 257 -7.51 -15.74 1.56
CA SER A 257 -6.63 -16.61 0.83
C SER A 257 -6.90 -18.08 1.19
N LEU A 258 -6.46 -18.97 0.32
CA LEU A 258 -6.35 -20.39 0.62
C LEU A 258 -5.33 -20.68 1.74
N ILE A 259 -4.52 -19.68 2.07
CA ILE A 259 -3.36 -19.75 2.94
C ILE A 259 -3.61 -18.80 4.11
N HIS A 260 -4.20 -19.28 5.19
CA HIS A 260 -4.57 -18.45 6.35
C HIS A 260 -3.36 -17.71 6.95
N GLU A 261 -2.16 -18.30 6.91
CA GLU A 261 -0.93 -17.72 7.42
C GLU A 261 -0.52 -16.42 6.69
N TYR A 262 -0.99 -16.24 5.46
CA TYR A 262 -0.75 -15.06 4.64
C TYR A 262 -1.93 -14.07 4.60
N THR A 263 -2.99 -14.35 5.34
CA THR A 263 -4.14 -13.45 5.41
C THR A 263 -3.86 -12.37 6.45
N ASN A 264 -3.48 -11.20 5.96
CA ASN A 264 -3.24 -10.02 6.76
C ASN A 264 -3.93 -8.83 6.10
N ALA A 265 -4.33 -7.84 6.87
CA ALA A 265 -5.03 -6.67 6.39
C ALA A 265 -4.53 -5.38 7.04
N LEU A 266 -4.47 -4.32 6.25
CA LEU A 266 -4.38 -2.95 6.75
C LEU A 266 -5.74 -2.29 6.58
N LEU A 267 -6.34 -1.88 7.67
CA LEU A 267 -7.55 -1.05 7.69
C LEU A 267 -7.12 0.39 7.54
N VAL A 268 -7.47 0.98 6.40
CA VAL A 268 -7.31 2.41 6.15
C VAL A 268 -8.65 3.08 6.41
N LEU A 269 -8.84 3.51 7.65
CA LEU A 269 -10.09 4.11 8.11
C LEU A 269 -10.15 5.58 7.71
N THR A 270 -11.32 6.03 7.23
CA THR A 270 -11.57 7.47 7.17
C THR A 270 -11.67 8.05 8.57
N PRO A 271 -11.42 9.35 8.76
CA PRO A 271 -11.61 10.00 10.07
C PRO A 271 -13.00 9.78 10.65
N GLU A 272 -14.05 9.74 9.82
CA GLU A 272 -15.43 9.47 10.24
C GLU A 272 -15.56 8.07 10.85
N HIS A 273 -15.08 7.03 10.19
CA HIS A 273 -15.15 5.66 10.74
C HIS A 273 -14.24 5.47 11.95
N ALA A 274 -13.08 6.12 11.98
CA ALA A 274 -12.20 6.08 13.13
C ALA A 274 -12.88 6.67 14.37
N ARG A 275 -13.67 7.75 14.22
CA ARG A 275 -14.47 8.33 15.32
C ARG A 275 -15.57 7.40 15.79
N VAL A 276 -16.23 6.64 14.91
CA VAL A 276 -17.25 5.65 15.34
C VAL A 276 -16.67 4.70 16.39
N PHE A 277 -15.46 4.22 16.18
CA PHE A 277 -14.78 3.37 17.14
C PHE A 277 -14.33 4.15 18.40
N ALA A 278 -13.66 5.28 18.20
CA ALA A 278 -13.09 6.05 19.30
C ALA A 278 -14.17 6.63 20.25
N ASP A 279 -15.30 7.11 19.72
CA ASP A 279 -16.42 7.63 20.51
C ASP A 279 -17.08 6.54 21.36
N ALA A 280 -17.00 5.28 20.92
CA ALA A 280 -17.39 4.11 21.68
C ALA A 280 -16.30 3.64 22.68
N GLY A 281 -15.17 4.35 22.77
CA GLY A 281 -14.07 4.03 23.67
C GLY A 281 -13.13 2.94 23.16
N TRP A 282 -13.17 2.58 21.87
CA TRP A 282 -12.30 1.54 21.32
C TRP A 282 -10.92 2.09 20.96
N SER A 283 -9.89 1.40 21.43
CA SER A 283 -8.52 1.57 20.95
C SER A 283 -8.30 0.88 19.59
N LYS A 284 -7.17 1.14 18.94
CA LYS A 284 -6.76 0.36 17.75
C LYS A 284 -6.70 -1.14 18.05
N ASP A 285 -6.29 -1.53 19.26
CA ASP A 285 -6.23 -2.94 19.66
C ASP A 285 -7.62 -3.56 19.82
N ASP A 286 -8.60 -2.77 20.27
CA ASP A 286 -10.00 -3.24 20.32
C ASP A 286 -10.54 -3.47 18.91
N VAL A 287 -10.26 -2.55 17.97
CA VAL A 287 -10.65 -2.71 16.56
C VAL A 287 -10.00 -3.97 15.98
N ARG A 288 -8.68 -4.17 16.18
CA ARG A 288 -7.95 -5.36 15.72
C ARG A 288 -8.58 -6.63 16.23
N ARG A 289 -8.82 -6.68 17.56
CA ARG A 289 -9.39 -7.87 18.20
C ARG A 289 -10.77 -8.19 17.67
N HIS A 290 -11.68 -7.21 17.60
CA HIS A 290 -13.04 -7.44 17.13
C HIS A 290 -13.08 -7.86 15.65
N VAL A 291 -12.30 -7.22 14.79
CA VAL A 291 -12.19 -7.62 13.38
C VAL A 291 -11.62 -9.03 13.26
N TYR A 292 -10.54 -9.33 13.97
CA TYR A 292 -9.94 -10.67 13.97
C TYR A 292 -10.92 -11.76 14.41
N GLU A 293 -11.70 -11.51 15.47
CA GLU A 293 -12.71 -12.46 15.98
C GLU A 293 -13.80 -12.77 14.95
N GLN A 294 -14.10 -11.81 14.08
CA GLN A 294 -15.11 -11.95 13.03
C GLN A 294 -14.56 -12.53 11.73
N VAL A 295 -13.25 -12.62 11.52
CA VAL A 295 -12.66 -13.16 10.29
C VAL A 295 -12.66 -14.69 10.33
N LEU A 296 -13.86 -15.22 10.28
CA LEU A 296 -14.19 -16.66 10.29
C LEU A 296 -14.95 -17.02 9.01
N ARG A 297 -14.75 -18.21 8.48
CA ARG A 297 -15.56 -18.76 7.39
C ARG A 297 -16.04 -20.16 7.73
N PRO A 298 -17.33 -20.48 7.45
CA PRO A 298 -17.82 -21.85 7.52
C PRO A 298 -17.01 -22.76 6.58
N ARG A 299 -16.65 -23.95 7.05
CA ARG A 299 -15.97 -24.96 6.21
C ARG A 299 -16.81 -25.32 4.99
N ALA A 300 -18.14 -25.39 5.17
CA ALA A 300 -19.07 -25.64 4.08
C ALA A 300 -18.99 -24.56 2.98
N ASP A 301 -18.82 -23.29 3.34
CA ASP A 301 -18.67 -22.19 2.38
C ASP A 301 -17.37 -22.30 1.59
N LEU A 302 -16.29 -22.69 2.27
CA LEU A 302 -15.00 -22.93 1.63
C LEU A 302 -15.09 -24.08 0.64
N ALA A 303 -15.73 -25.18 1.04
CA ALA A 303 -15.95 -26.33 0.16
C ALA A 303 -16.84 -25.96 -1.05
N ALA A 304 -17.95 -25.25 -0.81
CA ALA A 304 -18.83 -24.79 -1.88
C ALA A 304 -18.12 -23.86 -2.88
N ALA A 305 -17.14 -23.07 -2.40
CA ALA A 305 -16.32 -22.18 -3.24
C ALA A 305 -15.11 -22.90 -3.87
N GLY A 306 -14.92 -24.20 -3.64
CA GLY A 306 -13.72 -24.94 -4.09
C GLY A 306 -12.42 -24.42 -3.49
N LYS A 307 -12.48 -23.84 -2.30
CA LYS A 307 -11.34 -23.27 -1.57
C LYS A 307 -10.85 -24.16 -0.42
N ASP A 308 -11.33 -25.38 -0.37
CA ASP A 308 -10.89 -26.45 0.53
C ASP A 308 -9.88 -27.38 -0.13
N ALA A 309 -9.53 -27.12 -1.39
CA ALA A 309 -8.58 -27.94 -2.13
C ALA A 309 -7.24 -28.03 -1.43
N LEU A 310 -6.65 -29.21 -1.48
CA LEU A 310 -5.39 -29.54 -0.87
C LEU A 310 -4.24 -28.77 -1.49
N SER A 311 -3.57 -27.96 -0.69
CA SER A 311 -2.24 -27.47 -0.97
C SER A 311 -1.37 -27.70 0.27
N HIS A 312 -0.07 -27.52 0.14
CA HIS A 312 0.82 -27.59 1.31
C HIS A 312 0.31 -26.71 2.47
N HIS A 313 -0.27 -25.56 2.14
CA HIS A 313 -0.77 -24.59 3.11
C HIS A 313 -2.21 -24.80 3.58
N SER A 314 -2.92 -25.81 3.07
CA SER A 314 -4.31 -26.09 3.43
C SER A 314 -4.53 -27.50 4.00
N ARG A 315 -3.47 -28.22 4.34
CA ARG A 315 -3.53 -29.57 4.91
C ARG A 315 -4.30 -29.66 6.21
N TRP A 316 -4.33 -28.58 6.97
CA TRP A 316 -5.13 -28.43 8.19
C TRP A 316 -6.65 -28.48 7.94
N ARG A 317 -7.09 -28.37 6.67
CA ARG A 317 -8.51 -28.51 6.29
C ARG A 317 -8.94 -29.95 6.07
N LEU A 318 -8.00 -30.86 6.04
CA LEU A 318 -8.30 -32.27 5.89
C LEU A 318 -8.97 -32.82 7.15
N PRO A 319 -9.83 -33.85 7.01
CA PRO A 319 -10.29 -34.62 8.16
C PRO A 319 -9.07 -35.03 9.02
N ALA A 320 -9.24 -35.04 10.33
CA ALA A 320 -8.14 -35.32 11.26
C ALA A 320 -7.50 -36.72 11.07
N ASP A 321 -8.23 -37.62 10.49
CA ASP A 321 -7.78 -38.97 10.16
C ASP A 321 -7.14 -39.15 8.78
N HIS A 322 -7.07 -38.04 8.02
CA HIS A 322 -6.41 -38.04 6.71
C HIS A 322 -4.88 -38.11 6.89
N PRO A 323 -4.16 -38.99 6.11
CA PRO A 323 -2.71 -39.18 6.29
C PRO A 323 -1.87 -37.94 6.10
N ASP A 324 -2.34 -36.96 5.33
CA ASP A 324 -1.68 -35.71 5.06
C ASP A 324 -2.23 -34.55 5.92
N ALA A 325 -3.12 -34.83 6.89
CA ALA A 325 -3.65 -33.79 7.76
C ALA A 325 -2.53 -33.23 8.63
N GLU A 326 -2.43 -31.92 8.69
CA GLU A 326 -1.58 -31.20 9.64
C GLU A 326 -2.47 -30.63 10.76
N PRO A 327 -1.99 -30.62 12.01
CA PRO A 327 -2.75 -30.01 13.09
C PRO A 327 -3.03 -28.54 12.75
N ASP A 328 -4.31 -28.17 12.71
CA ASP A 328 -4.71 -26.78 12.61
C ASP A 328 -4.53 -26.10 13.97
N THR A 329 -3.35 -25.62 14.23
CA THR A 329 -3.03 -24.91 15.48
C THR A 329 -3.66 -23.53 15.57
N ALA A 330 -4.12 -22.97 14.44
CA ALA A 330 -4.73 -21.67 14.39
C ALA A 330 -6.26 -21.69 14.35
N SER A 331 -6.86 -22.76 13.81
CA SER A 331 -8.31 -22.95 13.74
C SER A 331 -8.87 -23.82 14.86
N GLN A 332 -8.12 -24.17 15.87
CA GLN A 332 -8.67 -24.71 17.13
C GLN A 332 -9.50 -23.62 17.85
N GLY A 333 -10.35 -22.95 17.06
CA GLY A 333 -11.44 -22.16 17.56
C GLY A 333 -12.50 -23.04 18.18
N GLU A 334 -13.35 -22.45 18.98
CA GLU A 334 -14.41 -23.08 19.75
C GLU A 334 -15.44 -23.83 18.87
N ASP A 335 -15.44 -23.60 17.56
CA ASP A 335 -16.37 -24.20 16.60
C ASP A 335 -15.61 -24.95 15.49
N PRO A 336 -15.72 -26.31 15.45
CA PRO A 336 -15.07 -27.12 14.44
C PRO A 336 -15.60 -26.91 13.02
N ASP A 337 -16.77 -26.29 12.86
CA ASP A 337 -17.39 -26.04 11.56
C ASP A 337 -16.94 -24.74 10.92
N THR A 338 -16.15 -23.95 11.62
CA THR A 338 -15.57 -22.69 11.11
C THR A 338 -14.05 -22.76 10.98
N VAL A 339 -13.54 -21.88 10.13
CA VAL A 339 -12.11 -21.68 9.89
C VAL A 339 -11.77 -20.24 10.14
N ARG A 340 -10.80 -20.00 11.00
CA ARG A 340 -10.18 -18.70 11.19
C ARG A 340 -9.17 -18.45 10.08
N LEU A 341 -9.26 -17.29 9.43
CA LEU A 341 -8.41 -16.99 8.28
C LEU A 341 -7.14 -16.19 8.64
N MET A 342 -6.98 -15.83 9.90
CA MET A 342 -5.84 -15.05 10.41
C MET A 342 -5.23 -15.75 11.61
N THR A 343 -3.94 -15.53 11.84
CA THR A 343 -3.20 -16.17 12.93
C THR A 343 -3.38 -15.48 14.29
N GLY A 344 -3.77 -14.22 14.30
CA GLY A 344 -3.96 -13.43 15.52
C GLY A 344 -4.42 -12.01 15.23
N PRO A 345 -4.79 -11.23 16.27
CA PRO A 345 -5.17 -9.82 16.10
C PRO A 345 -4.08 -8.97 15.43
N GLY A 346 -2.81 -9.32 15.61
CA GLY A 346 -1.67 -8.67 14.95
C GLY A 346 -1.65 -8.81 13.42
N SER A 347 -2.48 -9.70 12.85
CA SER A 347 -2.70 -9.78 11.40
C SER A 347 -3.52 -8.59 10.86
N VAL A 348 -4.12 -7.78 11.72
CA VAL A 348 -4.88 -6.58 11.37
C VAL A 348 -4.07 -5.36 11.77
N GLN A 349 -3.70 -4.52 10.80
CA GLN A 349 -3.10 -3.22 11.03
C GLN A 349 -4.18 -2.14 10.92
N VAL A 350 -4.06 -1.02 11.64
CA VAL A 350 -5.05 0.05 11.64
C VAL A 350 -4.37 1.40 11.50
N MET A 351 -4.80 2.18 10.52
CA MET A 351 -4.38 3.57 10.34
C MET A 351 -5.55 4.44 9.88
N VAL A 352 -5.40 5.74 9.98
CA VAL A 352 -6.38 6.70 9.50
C VAL A 352 -5.84 7.43 8.28
N ALA A 353 -6.58 7.39 7.17
CA ALA A 353 -6.28 8.20 5.98
C ALA A 353 -7.53 8.43 5.14
N GLY A 354 -7.49 9.41 4.27
CA GLY A 354 -8.63 9.78 3.45
C GLY A 354 -9.32 11.06 3.91
N ALA A 355 -10.40 11.44 3.21
CA ALA A 355 -11.19 12.63 3.52
C ALA A 355 -12.17 12.38 4.67
N ASP A 356 -12.49 13.43 5.39
CA ASP A 356 -13.55 13.46 6.40
C ASP A 356 -14.86 13.99 5.79
N ASN A 357 -15.40 13.25 4.83
CA ASN A 357 -16.60 13.69 4.08
C ASN A 357 -17.62 12.59 3.80
N ALA A 358 -17.26 11.34 4.02
CA ALA A 358 -18.17 10.20 3.90
C ALA A 358 -17.53 8.95 4.53
N GLY A 359 -18.35 8.07 5.08
CA GLY A 359 -17.93 6.79 5.64
C GLY A 359 -17.54 5.79 4.56
N VAL A 360 -16.39 5.99 3.92
CA VAL A 360 -15.80 5.09 2.91
C VAL A 360 -14.36 4.79 3.29
N SER A 361 -14.15 3.70 4.01
CA SER A 361 -12.83 3.19 4.37
C SER A 361 -12.29 2.23 3.31
N ALA A 362 -11.09 1.72 3.51
CA ALA A 362 -10.53 0.67 2.68
C ALA A 362 -9.90 -0.45 3.51
N VAL A 363 -10.02 -1.66 2.99
CA VAL A 363 -9.25 -2.82 3.42
C VAL A 363 -8.17 -3.09 2.38
N VAL A 364 -6.92 -3.02 2.80
CA VAL A 364 -5.76 -3.38 1.98
C VAL A 364 -5.35 -4.80 2.36
N GLU A 365 -5.39 -5.71 1.40
CA GLU A 365 -4.95 -7.08 1.61
C GLU A 365 -3.41 -7.13 1.54
N ILE A 366 -2.79 -7.39 2.67
CA ILE A 366 -1.34 -7.56 2.77
C ILE A 366 -1.00 -9.01 2.45
N PHE A 367 0.01 -9.23 1.63
CA PHE A 367 0.54 -10.55 1.32
C PHE A 367 1.90 -10.75 1.97
N GLY A 368 1.97 -11.73 2.82
CA GLY A 368 3.18 -12.06 3.57
C GLY A 368 2.85 -12.48 4.99
N LEU A 369 3.77 -13.18 5.60
CA LEU A 369 3.68 -13.50 7.02
C LEU A 369 3.94 -12.21 7.79
N ALA A 370 2.91 -11.62 8.38
CA ALA A 370 3.15 -10.64 9.42
C ALA A 370 3.92 -11.36 10.54
N PRO A 371 5.04 -10.84 11.01
CA PRO A 371 5.64 -11.34 12.23
C PRO A 371 4.59 -11.25 13.32
N ARG A 372 4.33 -12.35 14.01
CA ARG A 372 3.28 -12.44 15.05
C ARG A 372 3.42 -11.38 16.15
N ASP A 373 4.61 -10.79 16.30
CA ASP A 373 4.98 -9.87 17.38
C ASP A 373 5.58 -8.56 16.87
N ARG A 374 5.57 -8.30 15.55
CA ARG A 374 6.10 -7.06 14.99
C ARG A 374 5.13 -6.51 13.97
N PRO A 375 4.86 -5.22 14.06
CA PRO A 375 4.26 -4.49 12.97
C PRO A 375 5.20 -4.49 11.76
N SER A 376 4.70 -4.05 10.67
CA SER A 376 5.30 -3.95 9.35
C SER A 376 6.75 -3.45 9.34
N SER A 377 7.40 -3.66 8.24
CA SER A 377 8.76 -3.19 8.02
C SER A 377 8.77 -1.68 7.85
N PHE A 378 9.60 -0.99 8.59
CA PHE A 378 9.67 0.47 8.63
C PHE A 378 11.11 0.97 8.68
N SER A 379 11.31 2.21 8.25
CA SER A 379 12.57 2.93 8.42
C SER A 379 12.32 4.42 8.67
N THR A 380 13.17 5.03 9.46
CA THR A 380 13.16 6.48 9.68
C THR A 380 13.73 7.21 8.46
N VAL A 381 13.13 8.35 8.13
CA VAL A 381 13.61 9.20 7.04
C VAL A 381 14.82 10.00 7.52
N GLN A 382 15.99 9.70 6.97
CA GLN A 382 17.23 10.39 7.29
C GLN A 382 17.48 11.47 6.23
N GLU A 383 17.43 12.71 6.65
CA GLU A 383 17.74 13.87 5.80
C GLU A 383 19.14 14.39 6.09
N ARG A 384 19.77 14.91 5.05
CA ARG A 384 21.08 15.53 5.15
C ARG A 384 20.95 17.03 5.37
#